data_ac01b69df7e3cd5c0bb545028be4c8ff
#
_entry.id   ac01b69df7e3cd5c0bb545028be4c8ff
#
_cell.length_a   1.000
_cell.length_b   1.000
_cell.length_c   1.000
_cell.angle_alpha   90.00
_cell.angle_beta   90.00
_cell.angle_gamma   90.00
#
_symmetry.space_group_name_H-M   'P 1'
#
loop_
_entity.id
_entity.type
_entity.pdbx_description
1 polymer ?
#
loop_
_entity_poly.entity_id
_entity_poly.type
_entity_poly.pdbx_seq_one_letter_code
_entity_poly.pdbx_strand_id
1 'polypeptide(L)'
;MDSRLRDFTQMNPPTFQGSKVEKDPQEFIDEVYKIFLAMGLSTSKKAELTTYQLKDVAQAWFVQWRDNRPLRGGPVIWEIFKEAFLDWFFPRNIGEEKVV
;
A
#
# COMPACT_ATOMS: atom_id res chain seq x y z
N MET A 1 -18.79 12.41 -5.72
CA MET A 1 -17.34 12.27 -5.55
C MET A 1 -16.98 12.11 -4.09
N ASP A 2 -16.06 11.23 -3.82
CA ASP A 2 -15.60 11.00 -2.45
C ASP A 2 -14.69 12.16 -2.02
N SER A 3 -15.12 12.92 -1.03
CA SER A 3 -14.33 14.06 -0.56
C SER A 3 -13.04 13.61 0.10
N ARG A 4 -13.01 12.38 0.65
CA ARG A 4 -11.79 11.85 1.23
C ARG A 4 -10.71 11.64 0.18
N LEU A 5 -11.10 11.15 -1.01
CA LEU A 5 -10.15 11.00 -2.09
C LEU A 5 -9.60 12.35 -2.53
N ARG A 6 -10.47 13.34 -2.63
CA ARG A 6 -10.01 14.66 -3.03
C ARG A 6 -9.06 15.25 -2.00
N ASP A 7 -9.40 15.12 -0.72
CA ASP A 7 -8.54 15.64 0.33
C ASP A 7 -7.18 14.95 0.31
N PHE A 8 -7.19 13.64 0.11
CA PHE A 8 -5.95 12.88 0.04
C PHE A 8 -5.10 13.35 -1.13
N THR A 9 -5.72 13.52 -2.29
CA THR A 9 -5.01 13.95 -3.49
C THR A 9 -4.38 15.33 -3.29
N GLN A 10 -5.08 16.21 -2.59
CA GLN A 10 -4.58 17.57 -2.37
C GLN A 10 -3.36 17.58 -1.46
N MET A 11 -3.14 16.54 -0.68
CA MET A 11 -1.96 16.45 0.16
C MET A 11 -0.75 15.94 -0.59
N ASN A 12 -0.88 15.76 -1.89
CA ASN A 12 0.22 15.37 -2.76
C ASN A 12 0.92 14.11 -2.27
N PRO A 13 0.17 13.01 -2.14
CA PRO A 13 0.75 11.78 -1.61
C PRO A 13 1.76 11.18 -2.57
N PRO A 14 2.69 10.36 -2.05
CA PRO A 14 3.65 9.70 -2.92
C PRO A 14 2.98 8.63 -3.75
N THR A 15 3.66 8.23 -4.83
CA THR A 15 3.23 7.10 -5.65
C THR A 15 4.29 6.01 -5.57
N PHE A 16 3.92 4.80 -5.93
CA PHE A 16 4.83 3.67 -5.90
C PHE A 16 4.63 2.83 -7.15
N GLN A 17 5.70 2.64 -7.92
CA GLN A 17 5.61 1.92 -9.18
C GLN A 17 6.06 0.48 -9.07
N GLY A 18 6.88 0.17 -8.10
CA GLY A 18 7.33 -1.20 -7.90
C GLY A 18 8.59 -1.56 -8.66
N SER A 19 9.20 -0.62 -9.37
CA SER A 19 10.47 -0.90 -10.03
C SER A 19 11.59 -0.91 -9.00
N LYS A 20 12.69 -1.58 -9.34
CA LYS A 20 13.72 -1.82 -8.37
C LYS A 20 14.57 -0.60 -8.03
N VAL A 21 14.53 0.43 -8.84
CA VAL A 21 15.33 1.63 -8.57
C VAL A 21 14.50 2.72 -7.93
N GLU A 22 13.37 2.34 -7.43
CA GLU A 22 12.44 3.31 -6.94
C GLU A 22 12.51 3.43 -5.43
N LYS A 23 11.63 4.26 -4.91
CA LYS A 23 11.48 4.51 -3.49
C LYS A 23 11.36 3.22 -2.69
N ASP A 24 11.94 3.23 -1.50
CA ASP A 24 11.83 2.13 -0.56
C ASP A 24 10.36 1.86 -0.24
N PRO A 25 9.91 0.60 -0.34
CA PRO A 25 8.51 0.29 -0.01
C PRO A 25 8.11 0.72 1.39
N GLN A 26 8.99 0.54 2.37
CA GLN A 26 8.68 0.95 3.74
C GLN A 26 8.52 2.45 3.82
N GLU A 27 9.35 3.19 3.11
CA GLU A 27 9.25 4.65 3.10
C GLU A 27 7.92 5.10 2.49
N PHE A 28 7.51 4.45 1.42
CA PHE A 28 6.23 4.77 0.80
C PHE A 28 5.09 4.56 1.80
N ILE A 29 5.09 3.42 2.48
CA ILE A 29 4.05 3.10 3.46
C ILE A 29 4.06 4.15 4.58
N ASP A 30 5.24 4.52 5.06
CA ASP A 30 5.33 5.48 6.15
C ASP A 30 4.80 6.85 5.73
N GLU A 31 5.10 7.25 4.50
CA GLU A 31 4.68 8.57 4.03
C GLU A 31 3.17 8.65 3.86
N VAL A 32 2.54 7.62 3.28
CA VAL A 32 1.09 7.67 3.16
C VAL A 32 0.43 7.59 4.53
N TYR A 33 1.03 6.84 5.46
CA TYR A 33 0.43 6.72 6.78
C TYR A 33 0.43 8.06 7.52
N LYS A 34 1.48 8.85 7.36
CA LYS A 34 1.50 10.18 7.96
C LYS A 34 0.33 11.01 7.49
N ILE A 35 0.02 10.92 6.21
CA ILE A 35 -1.12 11.65 5.67
C ILE A 35 -2.42 11.14 6.29
N PHE A 36 -2.54 9.81 6.42
CA PHE A 36 -3.74 9.21 6.99
C PHE A 36 -3.97 9.64 8.43
N LEU A 37 -2.90 9.80 9.19
CA LEU A 37 -3.04 10.27 10.56
C LEU A 37 -3.67 11.65 10.63
N ALA A 38 -3.34 12.50 9.68
CA ALA A 38 -3.90 13.84 9.63
C ALA A 38 -5.36 13.83 9.17
N MET A 39 -5.78 12.78 8.46
CA MET A 39 -7.12 12.72 7.91
C MET A 39 -8.13 11.97 8.76
N GLY A 40 -7.67 11.17 9.71
CA GLY A 40 -8.57 10.44 10.59
C GLY A 40 -9.43 9.42 9.86
N LEU A 41 -8.82 8.60 9.02
CA LEU A 41 -9.55 7.67 8.17
C LEU A 41 -9.77 6.33 8.84
N SER A 42 -10.80 5.60 8.38
CA SER A 42 -11.01 4.23 8.79
C SER A 42 -9.94 3.34 8.15
N THR A 43 -9.77 2.13 8.71
CA THR A 43 -8.74 1.23 8.21
C THR A 43 -9.01 0.76 6.78
N SER A 44 -10.28 0.57 6.41
CA SER A 44 -10.58 0.20 5.03
C SER A 44 -10.37 1.37 4.07
N LYS A 45 -10.65 2.59 4.50
CA LYS A 45 -10.44 3.75 3.64
C LYS A 45 -8.95 3.99 3.45
N LYS A 46 -8.13 3.76 4.46
CA LYS A 46 -6.69 3.88 4.30
C LYS A 46 -6.18 2.96 3.20
N ALA A 47 -6.60 1.70 3.23
CA ALA A 47 -6.19 0.76 2.20
C ALA A 47 -6.67 1.21 0.83
N GLU A 48 -7.92 1.62 0.75
CA GLU A 48 -8.49 2.03 -0.53
C GLU A 48 -7.71 3.19 -1.15
N LEU A 49 -7.44 4.21 -0.37
CA LEU A 49 -6.75 5.39 -0.90
C LEU A 49 -5.32 5.06 -1.31
N THR A 50 -4.66 4.16 -0.59
CA THR A 50 -3.30 3.77 -0.96
C THR A 50 -3.26 3.12 -2.33
N THR A 51 -4.29 2.34 -2.70
CA THR A 51 -4.28 1.66 -3.98
C THR A 51 -4.29 2.64 -5.16
N TYR A 52 -4.81 3.84 -4.97
CA TYR A 52 -4.78 4.83 -6.03
C TYR A 52 -3.37 5.34 -6.29
N GLN A 53 -2.46 5.12 -5.37
CA GLN A 53 -1.08 5.57 -5.51
C GLN A 53 -0.17 4.50 -6.09
N LEU A 54 -0.68 3.30 -6.33
CA LEU A 54 0.09 2.23 -6.93
C LEU A 54 0.03 2.36 -8.44
N LYS A 55 1.20 2.35 -9.09
CA LYS A 55 1.30 2.49 -10.53
C LYS A 55 2.08 1.31 -11.10
N ASP A 56 1.95 1.10 -12.40
CA ASP A 56 2.74 0.12 -13.14
C ASP A 56 2.77 -1.25 -12.46
N VAL A 57 3.95 -1.76 -12.13
CA VAL A 57 4.11 -3.09 -11.56
C VAL A 57 3.35 -3.22 -10.24
N ALA A 58 3.38 -2.18 -9.43
CA ALA A 58 2.70 -2.23 -8.14
C ALA A 58 1.20 -2.33 -8.31
N GLN A 59 0.66 -1.62 -9.28
CA GLN A 59 -0.78 -1.70 -9.54
C GLN A 59 -1.16 -3.09 -10.04
N ALA A 60 -0.37 -3.64 -10.95
CA ALA A 60 -0.64 -4.98 -11.46
C ALA A 60 -0.59 -6.01 -10.34
N TRP A 61 0.38 -5.88 -9.44
CA TRP A 61 0.46 -6.78 -8.30
C TRP A 61 -0.79 -6.69 -7.44
N PHE A 62 -1.26 -5.48 -7.18
CA PHE A 62 -2.42 -5.33 -6.30
C PHE A 62 -3.66 -5.96 -6.91
N VAL A 63 -3.87 -5.78 -8.22
CA VAL A 63 -5.05 -6.34 -8.86
C VAL A 63 -5.02 -7.86 -8.76
N GLN A 64 -3.89 -8.48 -9.01
CA GLN A 64 -3.78 -9.93 -8.91
C GLN A 64 -3.95 -10.41 -7.48
N TRP A 65 -3.34 -9.72 -6.53
CA TRP A 65 -3.43 -10.10 -5.14
C TRP A 65 -4.88 -10.01 -4.66
N ARG A 66 -5.56 -8.93 -5.02
CA ARG A 66 -6.95 -8.75 -4.62
C ARG A 66 -7.84 -9.83 -5.23
N ASP A 67 -7.64 -10.13 -6.49
CA ASP A 67 -8.48 -11.10 -7.20
C ASP A 67 -8.26 -12.52 -6.69
N ASN A 68 -7.09 -12.78 -6.12
CA ASN A 68 -6.79 -14.10 -5.59
C ASN A 68 -7.22 -14.29 -4.14
N ARG A 69 -7.76 -13.26 -3.51
CA ARG A 69 -8.21 -13.39 -2.14
C ARG A 69 -9.47 -14.25 -2.08
N PRO A 70 -9.64 -15.02 -0.99
CA PRO A 70 -10.87 -15.80 -0.83
C PRO A 70 -12.07 -14.88 -0.74
N LEU A 71 -13.21 -15.36 -1.23
CA LEU A 71 -14.42 -14.56 -1.17
C LEU A 71 -14.80 -14.19 0.25
N ARG A 72 -14.41 -15.03 1.21
CA ARG A 72 -14.74 -14.78 2.61
C ARG A 72 -13.66 -14.02 3.35
N GLY A 73 -12.69 -13.52 2.63
CA GLY A 73 -11.60 -12.79 3.26
C GLY A 73 -11.98 -11.44 3.80
N GLY A 74 -13.17 -10.95 3.46
CA GLY A 74 -13.62 -9.66 3.93
C GLY A 74 -12.95 -8.52 3.17
N PRO A 75 -13.26 -7.29 3.56
CA PRO A 75 -12.69 -6.12 2.88
C PRO A 75 -11.19 -6.02 3.13
N VAL A 76 -10.51 -5.37 2.21
CA VAL A 76 -9.09 -5.08 2.38
C VAL A 76 -8.96 -3.92 3.35
N ILE A 77 -8.28 -4.17 4.46
CA ILE A 77 -8.03 -3.14 5.45
C ILE A 77 -6.54 -2.82 5.47
N TRP A 78 -6.20 -1.71 6.11
CA TRP A 78 -4.84 -1.19 6.07
C TRP A 78 -3.81 -2.21 6.54
N GLU A 79 -4.08 -2.89 7.64
CA GLU A 79 -3.11 -3.85 8.19
C GLU A 79 -2.85 -5.00 7.24
N ILE A 80 -3.92 -5.50 6.61
CA ILE A 80 -3.78 -6.61 5.66
C ILE A 80 -3.04 -6.14 4.41
N PHE A 81 -3.41 -4.98 3.89
CA PHE A 81 -2.75 -4.44 2.71
C PHE A 81 -1.27 -4.19 2.97
N LYS A 82 -0.96 -3.55 4.07
CA LYS A 82 0.42 -3.20 4.39
C LYS A 82 1.30 -4.44 4.49
N GLU A 83 0.80 -5.45 5.16
CA GLU A 83 1.56 -6.67 5.32
C GLU A 83 1.83 -7.35 3.97
N ALA A 84 0.81 -7.46 3.15
CA ALA A 84 0.98 -8.08 1.84
C ALA A 84 1.92 -7.27 0.95
N PHE A 85 1.79 -5.97 0.99
CA PHE A 85 2.61 -5.09 0.18
C PHE A 85 4.08 -5.21 0.56
N LEU A 86 4.37 -5.16 1.85
CA LEU A 86 5.76 -5.23 2.30
C LEU A 86 6.34 -6.63 2.09
N ASP A 87 5.52 -7.65 2.21
CA ASP A 87 6.00 -9.00 1.94
C ASP A 87 6.41 -9.16 0.49
N TRP A 88 5.73 -8.49 -0.42
CA TRP A 88 6.03 -8.62 -1.84
C TRP A 88 7.17 -7.72 -2.28
N PHE A 89 7.15 -6.45 -1.87
CA PHE A 89 8.11 -5.47 -2.35
C PHE A 89 9.32 -5.28 -1.44
N PHE A 90 9.26 -5.81 -0.23
CA PHE A 90 10.36 -5.68 0.71
C PHE A 90 10.59 -7.03 1.37
N PRO A 91 11.17 -7.99 0.64
CA PRO A 91 11.31 -9.38 1.12
C PRO A 91 12.19 -9.44 2.35
N ARG A 92 11.63 -9.90 3.43
CA ARG A 92 12.38 -10.00 4.69
C ARG A 92 13.36 -11.14 4.71
N ASN A 93 13.08 -12.15 3.91
CA ASN A 93 13.97 -13.30 3.88
C ASN A 93 15.37 -12.94 3.41
N ILE A 94 15.51 -11.85 2.67
CA ILE A 94 16.82 -11.40 2.25
C ILE A 94 17.66 -11.06 3.46
N GLY A 95 17.08 -10.33 4.41
CA GLY A 95 17.79 -9.99 5.62
C GLY A 95 18.11 -11.20 6.45
N GLU A 96 17.21 -12.14 6.50
CA GLU A 96 17.41 -13.35 7.28
C GLU A 96 18.54 -14.18 6.73
N GLU A 97 18.65 -14.23 5.42
CA GLU A 97 19.70 -15.00 4.80
C GLU A 97 21.08 -14.49 5.18
N LYS A 98 21.18 -13.20 5.39
CA LYS A 98 22.47 -12.63 5.74
C LYS A 98 22.88 -12.97 7.15
N VAL A 99 21.94 -13.32 7.97
CA VAL A 99 22.22 -13.64 9.35
C VAL A 99 22.72 -15.05 9.53
N VAL A 100 22.43 -15.86 8.58
CA VAL A 100 22.77 -17.28 8.66
C VAL A 100 24.27 -17.55 8.46
#